data_d93ccfdcb9f0cc9ef4dceeb051cb6a95
#
_entry.id   d93ccfdcb9f0cc9ef4dceeb051cb6a95
#
_cell.length_a   1.000
_cell.length_b   1.000
_cell.length_c   1.000
_cell.angle_alpha   90.00
_cell.angle_beta   90.00
_cell.angle_gamma   90.00
#
_symmetry.space_group_name_H-M   'P 1'
#
loop_
_entity.id
_entity.type
_entity.pdbx_description
1 polymer ?
#
loop_
_entity_poly.entity_id
_entity_poly.type
_entity_poly.pdbx_seq_one_letter_code
_entity_poly.pdbx_strand_id
1 'polypeptide(L)'
;MNTEIKTWGGIALLLLTVTACSTGEAAEETPALQTVEPTRGDLDIRAEATGTVEPIRSVEVKSKASGEILRLHVDIGDEVQPGALLVSVDPRDVRNRYEQTEADLDVARARTEISKAQLDRSQELLEAGVIAEQEHESKRLEYANALANQVKAETNFELSELQLEDVTIRAPMKGTIIQKNVEEGQVIQSASGNVSGGTTLFIMANLEEMQVRTLVDETDMGELRPGMQTTVRVEAFPDRTFRGEVQKIEPQAEVLQNVTMFPVIVNLDNRAGLLKPGMNAEVEILIDQALDVLMVPNTAIVQLQ
;
A
#
# COMPACT_ATOMS: atom_id res chain seq x y z
N MET A 1 -63.05 -5.79 56.70
CA MET A 1 -64.22 -5.03 57.18
C MET A 1 -65.34 -5.27 56.20
N ASN A 2 -66.24 -6.10 56.68
CA ASN A 2 -67.68 -6.20 56.38
C ASN A 2 -68.16 -6.41 54.94
N THR A 3 -68.69 -7.55 54.71
CA THR A 3 -70.04 -8.14 54.96
C THR A 3 -70.98 -7.85 53.78
N GLU A 4 -71.75 -8.70 53.25
CA GLU A 4 -72.63 -9.81 53.65
C GLU A 4 -73.29 -10.35 52.36
N ILE A 5 -73.42 -11.64 52.04
CA ILE A 5 -74.56 -12.55 52.27
C ILE A 5 -75.95 -12.04 51.79
N LYS A 6 -76.60 -12.79 50.86
CA LYS A 6 -77.86 -13.45 50.93
C LYS A 6 -78.29 -14.06 49.60
N THR A 7 -78.32 -15.33 49.45
CA THR A 7 -79.33 -16.39 49.53
C THR A 7 -80.69 -16.14 48.98
N TRP A 8 -81.15 -17.16 48.31
CA TRP A 8 -82.49 -17.78 48.09
C TRP A 8 -82.81 -17.90 46.61
N GLY A 9 -83.13 -18.96 46.03
CA GLY A 9 -83.78 -20.20 46.50
C GLY A 9 -84.78 -20.61 45.40
N GLY A 10 -84.81 -21.82 45.02
CA GLY A 10 -86.07 -22.36 44.62
C GLY A 10 -86.15 -23.12 43.26
N ILE A 11 -86.18 -24.43 43.35
CA ILE A 11 -87.08 -25.37 42.70
C ILE A 11 -86.89 -25.77 41.25
N ALA A 12 -86.43 -26.98 41.11
CA ALA A 12 -86.67 -28.09 40.22
C ALA A 12 -87.70 -27.90 39.07
N LEU A 13 -87.28 -28.28 37.89
CA LEU A 13 -88.14 -29.07 36.99
C LEU A 13 -87.22 -29.97 36.10
N LEU A 14 -87.44 -31.25 36.20
CA LEU A 14 -86.85 -32.33 35.47
C LEU A 14 -87.47 -32.39 34.07
N LEU A 15 -86.63 -32.25 33.04
CA LEU A 15 -87.02 -32.61 31.68
C LEU A 15 -85.84 -33.39 30.99
N LEU A 16 -86.02 -34.68 30.84
CA LEU A 16 -85.22 -35.54 30.02
C LEU A 16 -85.31 -35.12 28.55
N THR A 17 -84.20 -34.74 27.97
CA THR A 17 -84.12 -34.70 26.48
C THR A 17 -82.90 -35.47 26.07
N VAL A 18 -83.15 -36.44 25.22
CA VAL A 18 -82.23 -37.38 24.58
C VAL A 18 -81.18 -36.59 23.80
N THR A 19 -79.93 -36.76 24.14
CA THR A 19 -78.81 -36.19 23.39
C THR A 19 -78.39 -37.20 22.33
N ALA A 20 -78.68 -36.91 21.07
CA ALA A 20 -78.11 -37.61 19.92
C ALA A 20 -76.62 -37.21 19.84
N CYS A 21 -75.71 -38.20 19.99
CA CYS A 21 -74.31 -38.08 19.62
C CYS A 21 -74.17 -37.88 18.10
N SER A 22 -73.91 -36.69 17.65
CA SER A 22 -73.33 -36.46 16.34
C SER A 22 -71.82 -36.52 16.53
N THR A 23 -71.19 -37.59 16.09
CA THR A 23 -69.75 -37.69 15.82
C THR A 23 -69.41 -36.69 14.73
N GLY A 24 -69.04 -35.48 15.09
CA GLY A 24 -68.39 -34.55 14.19
C GLY A 24 -67.01 -35.09 13.91
N GLU A 25 -66.80 -35.59 12.75
CA GLU A 25 -65.51 -35.87 12.13
C GLU A 25 -64.77 -34.54 12.07
N ALA A 26 -63.72 -34.39 12.91
CA ALA A 26 -62.83 -33.23 12.84
C ALA A 26 -62.15 -33.34 11.46
N ALA A 27 -62.58 -32.49 10.55
CA ALA A 27 -61.79 -32.27 9.32
C ALA A 27 -60.40 -31.83 9.75
N GLU A 28 -59.41 -32.67 9.53
CA GLU A 28 -57.99 -32.25 9.56
C GLU A 28 -57.89 -31.08 8.57
N GLU A 29 -57.76 -29.85 9.11
CA GLU A 29 -57.34 -28.70 8.33
C GLU A 29 -55.93 -29.01 7.79
N THR A 30 -55.86 -29.51 6.56
CA THR A 30 -54.60 -29.56 5.82
C THR A 30 -54.06 -28.16 5.76
N PRO A 31 -52.82 -27.88 6.30
CA PRO A 31 -52.25 -26.56 6.24
C PRO A 31 -52.25 -26.08 4.79
N ALA A 32 -52.87 -24.94 4.55
CA ALA A 32 -52.87 -24.32 3.23
C ALA A 32 -51.41 -24.09 2.78
N LEU A 33 -50.99 -24.88 1.81
CA LEU A 33 -49.71 -24.73 1.16
C LEU A 33 -49.68 -23.32 0.53
N GLN A 34 -48.80 -22.47 1.06
CA GLN A 34 -48.55 -21.18 0.41
C GLN A 34 -47.80 -21.46 -0.89
N THR A 35 -48.45 -21.23 -2.00
CA THR A 35 -47.85 -21.38 -3.33
C THR A 35 -47.30 -20.04 -3.76
N VAL A 36 -46.06 -20.05 -4.29
CA VAL A 36 -45.41 -18.86 -4.89
C VAL A 36 -45.24 -19.12 -6.37
N GLU A 37 -45.64 -18.17 -7.19
CA GLU A 37 -45.39 -18.22 -8.63
C GLU A 37 -43.93 -17.96 -8.95
N PRO A 38 -43.29 -18.79 -9.76
CA PRO A 38 -41.92 -18.53 -10.19
C PRO A 38 -41.89 -17.30 -11.11
N THR A 39 -40.92 -16.45 -10.91
CA THR A 39 -40.69 -15.26 -11.74
C THR A 39 -39.48 -15.44 -12.63
N ARG A 40 -39.49 -14.89 -13.85
CA ARG A 40 -38.30 -14.83 -14.69
C ARG A 40 -37.55 -13.55 -14.44
N GLY A 41 -36.22 -13.68 -14.39
CA GLY A 41 -35.33 -12.55 -14.20
C GLY A 41 -33.86 -12.94 -14.34
N ASP A 42 -33.00 -11.97 -14.26
CA ASP A 42 -31.55 -12.17 -14.30
C ASP A 42 -31.05 -12.50 -12.88
N LEU A 43 -30.21 -13.51 -12.77
CA LEU A 43 -29.58 -13.93 -11.53
C LEU A 43 -28.07 -13.67 -11.62
N ASP A 44 -27.59 -12.76 -10.82
CA ASP A 44 -26.16 -12.50 -10.66
C ASP A 44 -25.62 -13.30 -9.48
N ILE A 45 -24.56 -14.05 -9.73
CA ILE A 45 -23.80 -14.74 -8.69
C ILE A 45 -22.61 -13.86 -8.36
N ARG A 46 -22.53 -13.39 -7.11
CA ARG A 46 -21.52 -12.44 -6.64
C ARG A 46 -20.82 -12.97 -5.41
N ALA A 47 -19.51 -12.77 -5.34
CA ALA A 47 -18.77 -12.87 -4.10
C ALA A 47 -18.72 -11.50 -3.44
N GLU A 48 -19.04 -11.44 -2.15
CA GLU A 48 -19.01 -10.23 -1.34
C GLU A 48 -17.80 -10.29 -0.41
N ALA A 49 -17.01 -9.23 -0.39
CA ALA A 49 -15.83 -9.14 0.45
C ALA A 49 -15.59 -7.72 0.93
N THR A 50 -14.96 -7.60 2.09
CA THR A 50 -14.56 -6.30 2.63
C THR A 50 -13.07 -6.08 2.44
N GLY A 51 -12.67 -4.82 2.29
CA GLY A 51 -11.28 -4.46 2.09
C GLY A 51 -11.00 -3.01 2.42
N THR A 52 -9.75 -2.62 2.19
CA THR A 52 -9.28 -1.24 2.38
C THR A 52 -8.80 -0.65 1.07
N VAL A 53 -9.10 0.64 0.89
CA VAL A 53 -8.62 1.41 -0.24
C VAL A 53 -7.16 1.78 -0.01
N GLU A 54 -6.30 1.45 -0.97
CA GLU A 54 -4.86 1.70 -0.92
C GLU A 54 -4.37 2.33 -2.22
N PRO A 55 -3.30 3.12 -2.22
CA PRO A 55 -2.67 3.57 -3.44
C PRO A 55 -1.94 2.40 -4.12
N ILE A 56 -1.96 2.34 -5.45
CA ILE A 56 -1.20 1.32 -6.21
C ILE A 56 0.30 1.45 -5.98
N ARG A 57 0.78 2.70 -5.82
CA ARG A 57 2.19 2.99 -5.56
C ARG A 57 2.33 3.94 -4.38
N SER A 58 3.06 3.49 -3.38
CA SER A 58 3.53 4.35 -2.30
C SER A 58 5.04 4.22 -2.16
N VAL A 59 5.73 5.31 -1.85
CA VAL A 59 7.18 5.37 -1.67
C VAL A 59 7.50 6.05 -0.36
N GLU A 60 8.32 5.37 0.43
CA GLU A 60 8.92 5.96 1.61
C GLU A 60 10.14 6.80 1.22
N VAL A 61 10.08 8.10 1.43
CA VAL A 61 11.22 9.00 1.25
C VAL A 61 12.06 8.97 2.52
N LYS A 62 13.22 8.33 2.42
CA LYS A 62 14.18 8.22 3.53
C LYS A 62 15.32 9.20 3.34
N SER A 63 15.91 9.65 4.46
CA SER A 63 17.08 10.50 4.40
C SER A 63 18.30 9.72 3.94
N LYS A 64 19.03 10.28 2.98
CA LYS A 64 20.37 9.84 2.58
C LYS A 64 21.49 10.60 3.32
N ALA A 65 21.18 11.80 3.83
CA ALA A 65 22.09 12.62 4.63
C ALA A 65 21.76 12.53 6.12
N SER A 66 22.78 12.74 6.97
CA SER A 66 22.61 12.96 8.40
C SER A 66 22.77 14.44 8.71
N GLY A 67 22.00 14.98 9.63
CA GLY A 67 22.06 16.38 10.06
C GLY A 67 20.76 16.91 10.62
N GLU A 68 20.72 18.17 10.95
CA GLU A 68 19.53 18.88 11.41
C GLU A 68 18.68 19.34 10.22
N ILE A 69 17.36 19.15 10.29
CA ILE A 69 16.41 19.67 9.30
C ILE A 69 16.31 21.18 9.48
N LEU A 70 16.77 21.94 8.51
CA LEU A 70 16.66 23.39 8.51
C LEU A 70 15.28 23.86 8.09
N ARG A 71 14.68 23.20 7.07
CA ARG A 71 13.38 23.58 6.54
C ARG A 71 12.67 22.40 5.89
N LEU A 72 11.37 22.33 6.12
CA LEU A 72 10.43 21.51 5.38
C LEU A 72 9.73 22.40 4.34
N HIS A 73 9.70 21.95 3.08
CA HIS A 73 9.12 22.70 1.97
C HIS A 73 7.72 22.22 1.58
N VAL A 74 7.28 21.12 2.20
CA VAL A 74 6.00 20.48 1.92
C VAL A 74 5.35 20.00 3.20
N ASP A 75 4.02 19.86 3.17
CA ASP A 75 3.24 19.32 4.28
C ASP A 75 2.29 18.19 3.79
N ILE A 76 1.59 17.56 4.73
CA ILE A 76 0.62 16.49 4.44
C ILE A 76 -0.49 17.07 3.55
N GLY A 77 -0.77 16.36 2.44
CA GLY A 77 -1.78 16.75 1.46
C GLY A 77 -1.23 17.50 0.24
N ASP A 78 0.04 17.94 0.27
CA ASP A 78 0.65 18.63 -0.85
C ASP A 78 0.93 17.68 -2.01
N GLU A 79 0.59 18.12 -3.22
CA GLU A 79 0.97 17.44 -4.45
C GLU A 79 2.35 17.93 -4.92
N VAL A 80 3.24 16.99 -5.20
CA VAL A 80 4.61 17.28 -5.64
C VAL A 80 4.93 16.60 -6.97
N GLN A 81 5.77 17.29 -7.75
CA GLN A 81 6.31 16.76 -9.00
C GLN A 81 7.66 16.07 -8.74
N PRO A 82 8.11 15.15 -9.63
CA PRO A 82 9.44 14.58 -9.53
C PRO A 82 10.51 15.66 -9.48
N GLY A 83 11.47 15.53 -8.56
CA GLY A 83 12.53 16.51 -8.34
C GLY A 83 12.15 17.72 -7.50
N ALA A 84 10.89 17.89 -7.09
CA ALA A 84 10.48 18.97 -6.19
C ALA A 84 11.23 18.86 -4.85
N LEU A 85 11.63 20.00 -4.30
CA LEU A 85 12.35 20.07 -3.03
C LEU A 85 11.41 19.78 -1.86
N LEU A 86 11.76 18.78 -1.05
CA LEU A 86 10.98 18.36 0.11
C LEU A 86 11.60 18.86 1.43
N VAL A 87 12.91 18.60 1.61
CA VAL A 87 13.62 18.92 2.85
C VAL A 87 14.99 19.51 2.53
N SER A 88 15.39 20.48 3.33
CA SER A 88 16.76 21.00 3.38
C SER A 88 17.39 20.63 4.72
N VAL A 89 18.45 19.85 4.67
CA VAL A 89 19.29 19.46 5.83
C VAL A 89 20.44 20.44 5.94
N ASP A 90 21.00 20.63 7.14
CA ASP A 90 22.17 21.50 7.36
C ASP A 90 23.38 21.01 6.55
N PRO A 91 23.88 21.80 5.60
CA PRO A 91 24.96 21.38 4.73
C PRO A 91 26.36 21.66 5.31
N ARG A 92 26.51 22.29 6.48
CA ARG A 92 27.78 22.83 6.95
C ARG A 92 28.90 21.78 7.01
N ASP A 93 28.62 20.64 7.64
CA ASP A 93 29.64 19.60 7.81
C ASP A 93 30.00 18.92 6.46
N VAL A 94 28.98 18.69 5.64
CA VAL A 94 29.16 18.06 4.32
C VAL A 94 29.88 19.01 3.36
N ARG A 95 29.57 20.31 3.42
CA ARG A 95 30.26 21.34 2.62
C ARG A 95 31.71 21.45 2.99
N ASN A 96 32.05 21.51 4.30
CA ASN A 96 33.45 21.53 4.76
C ASN A 96 34.22 20.30 4.25
N ARG A 97 33.58 19.13 4.24
CA ARG A 97 34.19 17.91 3.71
C ARG A 97 34.40 17.97 2.20
N TYR A 98 33.43 18.51 1.47
CA TYR A 98 33.54 18.72 0.03
C TYR A 98 34.73 19.64 -0.29
N GLU A 99 34.84 20.80 0.36
CA GLU A 99 35.95 21.74 0.16
C GLU A 99 37.31 21.10 0.50
N GLN A 100 37.38 20.27 1.54
CA GLN A 100 38.59 19.54 1.91
C GLN A 100 39.00 18.54 0.83
N THR A 101 38.06 17.73 0.35
CA THR A 101 38.36 16.70 -0.68
C THR A 101 38.67 17.32 -2.03
N GLU A 102 38.10 18.48 -2.36
CA GLU A 102 38.45 19.28 -3.54
C GLU A 102 39.93 19.72 -3.49
N ALA A 103 40.34 20.29 -2.35
CA ALA A 103 41.75 20.70 -2.14
C ALA A 103 42.73 19.50 -2.21
N ASP A 104 42.36 18.35 -1.62
CA ASP A 104 43.14 17.11 -1.68
C ASP A 104 43.29 16.60 -3.12
N LEU A 105 42.25 16.70 -3.93
CA LEU A 105 42.27 16.34 -5.36
C LEU A 105 43.19 17.26 -6.15
N ASP A 106 43.15 18.55 -5.92
CA ASP A 106 44.01 19.52 -6.59
C ASP A 106 45.49 19.28 -6.28
N VAL A 107 45.81 18.96 -5.02
CA VAL A 107 47.17 18.59 -4.63
C VAL A 107 47.61 17.29 -5.34
N ALA A 108 46.71 16.29 -5.41
CA ALA A 108 47.03 15.01 -6.08
C ALA A 108 47.24 15.19 -7.58
N ARG A 109 46.43 16.03 -8.25
CA ARG A 109 46.58 16.37 -9.68
C ARG A 109 47.93 17.05 -9.97
N ALA A 110 48.26 18.07 -9.16
CA ALA A 110 49.54 18.78 -9.31
C ALA A 110 50.74 17.84 -9.12
N ARG A 111 50.66 16.91 -8.16
CA ARG A 111 51.70 15.91 -7.92
C ARG A 111 51.85 14.92 -9.10
N THR A 112 50.75 14.49 -9.69
CA THR A 112 50.75 13.61 -10.87
C THR A 112 51.35 14.31 -12.07
N GLU A 113 51.03 15.59 -12.31
CA GLU A 113 51.59 16.39 -13.37
C GLU A 113 53.10 16.54 -13.24
N ILE A 114 53.60 16.86 -12.02
CA ILE A 114 55.03 16.99 -11.73
C ILE A 114 55.73 15.64 -11.96
N SER A 115 55.17 14.53 -11.44
CA SER A 115 55.75 13.21 -11.58
C SER A 115 55.78 12.76 -13.04
N LYS A 116 54.76 13.09 -13.83
CA LYS A 116 54.71 12.83 -15.26
C LYS A 116 55.81 13.58 -15.98
N ALA A 117 56.01 14.88 -15.74
CA ALA A 117 57.05 15.69 -16.34
C ALA A 117 58.46 15.17 -15.96
N GLN A 118 58.65 14.62 -14.75
CA GLN A 118 59.87 13.96 -14.34
C GLN A 118 60.10 12.64 -15.06
N LEU A 119 59.07 11.84 -15.25
CA LEU A 119 59.12 10.59 -16.01
C LEU A 119 59.50 10.85 -17.46
N ASP A 120 58.81 11.80 -18.12
CA ASP A 120 59.07 12.19 -19.51
C ASP A 120 60.51 12.64 -19.69
N ARG A 121 61.03 13.50 -18.79
CA ARG A 121 62.44 13.94 -18.82
C ARG A 121 63.43 12.78 -18.56
N SER A 122 63.10 11.84 -17.65
CA SER A 122 63.95 10.68 -17.41
C SER A 122 64.02 9.75 -18.61
N GLN A 123 62.93 9.65 -19.37
CA GLN A 123 62.90 8.88 -20.61
C GLN A 123 63.88 9.47 -21.65
N GLU A 124 63.85 10.81 -21.84
CA GLU A 124 64.79 11.50 -22.76
C GLU A 124 66.25 11.30 -22.35
N LEU A 125 66.56 11.37 -21.04
CA LEU A 125 67.91 11.17 -20.52
C LEU A 125 68.38 9.72 -20.62
N LEU A 126 67.50 8.74 -20.49
CA LEU A 126 67.81 7.35 -20.68
C LEU A 126 68.15 7.07 -22.15
N GLU A 127 67.33 7.60 -23.10
CA GLU A 127 67.61 7.48 -24.54
C GLU A 127 68.94 8.14 -24.97
N ALA A 128 69.32 9.23 -24.27
CA ALA A 128 70.60 9.87 -24.44
C ALA A 128 71.80 9.15 -23.74
N GLY A 129 71.51 8.09 -23.00
CA GLY A 129 72.54 7.31 -22.27
C GLY A 129 73.08 8.05 -21.05
N VAL A 130 72.43 9.03 -20.50
CA VAL A 130 72.87 9.90 -19.38
C VAL A 130 72.55 9.30 -18.01
N ILE A 131 71.45 8.55 -17.91
CA ILE A 131 70.98 7.92 -16.66
C ILE A 131 70.91 6.39 -16.80
N ALA A 132 70.93 5.68 -15.70
CA ALA A 132 70.77 4.23 -15.65
C ALA A 132 69.26 3.86 -15.76
N GLU A 133 68.96 2.69 -16.30
CA GLU A 133 67.63 2.13 -16.42
C GLU A 133 66.89 2.10 -15.07
N GLN A 134 67.59 1.74 -13.98
CA GLN A 134 67.05 1.71 -12.61
C GLN A 134 66.51 3.08 -12.17
N GLU A 135 67.14 4.18 -12.58
CA GLU A 135 66.72 5.53 -12.24
C GLU A 135 65.42 5.90 -12.98
N HIS A 136 65.34 5.54 -14.26
CA HIS A 136 64.09 5.71 -15.05
C HIS A 136 62.94 4.87 -14.48
N GLU A 137 63.17 3.60 -14.13
CA GLU A 137 62.19 2.74 -13.48
C GLU A 137 61.67 3.34 -12.14
N SER A 138 62.55 3.95 -11.36
CA SER A 138 62.19 4.66 -10.14
C SER A 138 61.20 5.81 -10.44
N LYS A 139 61.46 6.63 -11.50
CA LYS A 139 60.53 7.71 -11.91
C LYS A 139 59.23 7.17 -12.44
N ARG A 140 59.24 6.05 -13.13
CA ARG A 140 57.99 5.38 -13.59
C ARG A 140 57.17 4.88 -12.41
N LEU A 141 57.77 4.32 -11.37
CA LEU A 141 57.08 3.91 -10.16
C LEU A 141 56.51 5.12 -9.39
N GLU A 142 57.29 6.24 -9.32
CA GLU A 142 56.83 7.49 -8.68
C GLU A 142 55.60 8.05 -9.37
N TYR A 143 55.57 8.08 -10.71
CA TYR A 143 54.42 8.51 -11.50
C TYR A 143 53.23 7.57 -11.30
N ALA A 144 53.42 6.25 -11.32
CA ALA A 144 52.38 5.27 -11.09
C ALA A 144 51.73 5.45 -9.69
N ASN A 145 52.52 5.71 -8.66
CA ASN A 145 52.05 5.98 -7.31
C ASN A 145 51.30 7.32 -7.23
N ALA A 146 51.77 8.36 -7.90
CA ALA A 146 51.08 9.67 -7.95
C ALA A 146 49.74 9.53 -8.65
N LEU A 147 49.67 8.81 -9.77
CA LEU A 147 48.42 8.55 -10.51
C LEU A 147 47.41 7.75 -9.66
N ALA A 148 47.88 6.70 -8.95
CA ALA A 148 47.01 5.93 -8.06
C ALA A 148 46.43 6.80 -6.92
N ASN A 149 47.21 7.71 -6.37
CA ASN A 149 46.76 8.67 -5.34
C ASN A 149 45.80 9.68 -5.90
N GLN A 150 45.98 10.15 -7.15
CA GLN A 150 45.02 11.03 -7.81
C GLN A 150 43.66 10.35 -7.99
N VAL A 151 43.63 9.11 -8.51
CA VAL A 151 42.39 8.35 -8.68
C VAL A 151 41.66 8.19 -7.34
N LYS A 152 42.42 7.90 -6.26
CA LYS A 152 41.85 7.81 -4.92
C LYS A 152 41.24 9.14 -4.44
N ALA A 153 41.93 10.27 -4.66
CA ALA A 153 41.43 11.59 -4.29
C ALA A 153 40.23 11.96 -5.11
N GLU A 154 40.20 11.65 -6.40
CA GLU A 154 39.06 11.87 -7.30
C GLU A 154 37.81 11.10 -6.84
N THR A 155 37.92 9.82 -6.52
CA THR A 155 36.83 9.01 -5.96
C THR A 155 36.31 9.58 -4.63
N ASN A 156 37.21 10.08 -3.75
CA ASN A 156 36.80 10.71 -2.49
C ASN A 156 36.06 12.03 -2.73
N PHE A 157 36.48 12.81 -3.71
CA PHE A 157 35.81 14.06 -4.09
C PHE A 157 34.42 13.77 -4.65
N GLU A 158 34.29 12.84 -5.62
CA GLU A 158 32.98 12.42 -6.15
C GLU A 158 32.03 11.95 -5.04
N LEU A 159 32.52 11.18 -4.07
CA LEU A 159 31.73 10.74 -2.93
C LEU A 159 31.24 11.94 -2.09
N SER A 160 32.10 12.96 -1.86
CA SER A 160 31.73 14.13 -1.09
C SER A 160 30.74 15.03 -1.84
N GLU A 161 30.84 15.10 -3.17
CA GLU A 161 29.88 15.78 -4.04
C GLU A 161 28.49 15.15 -3.94
N LEU A 162 28.37 13.81 -4.05
CA LEU A 162 27.12 13.09 -3.84
C LEU A 162 26.54 13.33 -2.44
N GLN A 163 27.38 13.36 -1.41
CA GLN A 163 26.94 13.66 -0.05
C GLN A 163 26.39 15.09 0.07
N LEU A 164 26.97 16.05 -0.66
CA LEU A 164 26.47 17.43 -0.69
C LEU A 164 25.13 17.55 -1.45
N GLU A 165 24.91 16.77 -2.48
CA GLU A 165 23.60 16.69 -3.14
C GLU A 165 22.53 16.07 -2.24
N ASP A 166 22.90 15.05 -1.47
CA ASP A 166 21.98 14.30 -0.60
C ASP A 166 21.40 15.13 0.58
N VAL A 167 22.00 16.29 0.93
CA VAL A 167 21.41 17.21 1.93
C VAL A 167 20.17 17.94 1.42
N THR A 168 19.95 17.89 0.11
CA THR A 168 18.77 18.46 -0.55
C THR A 168 17.84 17.33 -0.98
N ILE A 169 16.88 17.00 -0.14
CA ILE A 169 16.02 15.84 -0.38
C ILE A 169 14.87 16.22 -1.31
N ARG A 170 14.75 15.49 -2.41
CA ARG A 170 13.78 15.72 -3.48
C ARG A 170 12.79 14.59 -3.64
N ALA A 171 11.62 14.89 -4.22
CA ALA A 171 10.59 13.92 -4.54
C ALA A 171 11.06 12.94 -5.62
N PRO A 172 11.00 11.61 -5.39
CA PRO A 172 11.41 10.62 -6.37
C PRO A 172 10.38 10.41 -7.49
N MET A 173 9.12 10.77 -7.26
CA MET A 173 8.01 10.58 -8.20
C MET A 173 6.97 11.70 -8.05
N LYS A 174 6.01 11.77 -9.00
CA LYS A 174 4.78 12.56 -8.83
C LYS A 174 3.88 11.88 -7.80
N GLY A 175 3.31 12.64 -6.87
CA GLY A 175 2.36 12.12 -5.90
C GLY A 175 1.99 13.13 -4.83
N THR A 176 1.18 12.68 -3.89
CA THR A 176 0.74 13.45 -2.73
C THR A 176 1.46 12.95 -1.48
N ILE A 177 1.85 13.86 -0.60
CA ILE A 177 2.40 13.52 0.72
C ILE A 177 1.24 13.02 1.60
N ILE A 178 1.27 11.75 1.95
CA ILE A 178 0.22 11.14 2.79
C ILE A 178 0.62 11.06 4.26
N GLN A 179 1.92 11.08 4.56
CA GLN A 179 2.43 11.05 5.92
C GLN A 179 3.73 11.82 6.03
N LYS A 180 3.89 12.57 7.13
CA LYS A 180 5.09 13.29 7.53
C LYS A 180 5.54 12.78 8.89
N ASN A 181 6.79 12.33 8.99
CA ASN A 181 7.33 11.71 10.21
C ASN A 181 8.42 12.55 10.87
N VAL A 182 8.66 13.76 10.38
CA VAL A 182 9.74 14.63 10.85
C VAL A 182 9.29 16.09 10.97
N GLU A 183 10.00 16.85 11.79
CA GLU A 183 9.75 18.27 12.02
C GLU A 183 11.03 19.11 11.81
N GLU A 184 10.88 20.42 11.59
CA GLU A 184 12.00 21.36 11.52
C GLU A 184 12.78 21.39 12.84
N GLY A 185 14.11 21.45 12.76
CA GLY A 185 15.01 21.38 13.91
C GLY A 185 15.30 19.97 14.40
N GLN A 186 14.68 18.94 13.83
CA GLN A 186 14.96 17.55 14.19
C GLN A 186 16.26 17.08 13.56
N VAL A 187 17.07 16.30 14.30
CA VAL A 187 18.26 15.64 13.79
C VAL A 187 17.91 14.28 13.20
N ILE A 188 18.28 14.07 11.96
CA ILE A 188 18.02 12.84 11.21
C ILE A 188 19.30 12.07 10.88
N GLN A 189 19.14 10.78 10.58
CA GLN A 189 20.25 9.88 10.25
C GLN A 189 20.12 9.34 8.83
N SER A 190 21.28 9.22 8.17
CA SER A 190 21.39 8.68 6.83
C SER A 190 21.06 7.18 6.77
N ALA A 191 20.40 6.77 5.70
CA ALA A 191 20.19 5.36 5.37
C ALA A 191 21.51 4.64 5.00
N SER A 192 22.49 5.36 4.47
CA SER A 192 23.75 4.79 3.98
C SER A 192 24.73 4.38 5.07
N GLY A 193 24.53 4.84 6.31
CA GLY A 193 25.42 4.56 7.44
C GLY A 193 24.85 3.68 8.55
N ASN A 194 23.58 3.29 8.46
CA ASN A 194 22.90 2.62 9.56
C ASN A 194 22.26 1.29 9.14
N VAL A 195 22.45 0.28 9.99
CA VAL A 195 21.80 -1.05 9.86
C VAL A 195 20.28 -0.95 9.92
N SER A 196 19.74 0.12 10.53
CA SER A 196 18.31 0.38 10.68
C SER A 196 17.65 1.10 9.49
N GLY A 197 18.39 1.39 8.40
CA GLY A 197 17.82 1.86 7.15
C GLY A 197 17.44 3.36 7.09
N GLY A 198 17.97 4.20 7.99
CA GLY A 198 17.76 5.67 7.97
C GLY A 198 16.38 6.14 8.44
N THR A 199 16.24 7.46 8.62
CA THR A 199 14.98 8.07 9.06
C THR A 199 14.02 8.22 7.89
N THR A 200 12.81 7.65 7.98
CA THR A 200 11.72 7.88 7.03
C THR A 200 11.16 9.29 7.26
N LEU A 201 11.24 10.16 6.25
CA LEU A 201 10.82 11.56 6.32
C LEU A 201 9.35 11.68 5.95
N PHE A 202 8.99 11.16 4.77
CA PHE A 202 7.64 11.20 4.21
C PHE A 202 7.24 9.86 3.63
N ILE A 203 5.94 9.67 3.55
CA ILE A 203 5.34 8.65 2.67
C ILE A 203 4.56 9.40 1.59
N MET A 204 4.89 9.10 0.35
CA MET A 204 4.25 9.66 -0.84
C MET A 204 3.48 8.60 -1.58
N ALA A 205 2.34 8.97 -2.15
CA ALA A 205 1.57 8.06 -2.98
C ALA A 205 0.94 8.77 -4.19
N ASN A 206 0.76 8.03 -5.28
CA ASN A 206 -0.08 8.48 -6.37
C ASN A 206 -1.54 8.14 -6.03
N LEU A 207 -2.36 9.17 -5.85
CA LEU A 207 -3.78 9.02 -5.49
C LEU A 207 -4.72 8.99 -6.70
N GLU A 208 -4.23 9.17 -7.93
CA GLU A 208 -5.04 9.11 -9.15
C GLU A 208 -5.49 7.67 -9.46
N GLU A 209 -4.65 6.70 -9.14
CA GLU A 209 -4.88 5.27 -9.34
C GLU A 209 -4.87 4.58 -7.98
N MET A 210 -6.03 4.04 -7.59
CA MET A 210 -6.21 3.38 -6.31
C MET A 210 -6.54 1.90 -6.53
N GLN A 211 -6.33 1.12 -5.50
CA GLN A 211 -6.74 -0.28 -5.44
C GLN A 211 -7.49 -0.55 -4.14
N VAL A 212 -8.35 -1.54 -4.15
CA VAL A 212 -8.87 -2.13 -2.92
C VAL A 212 -8.19 -3.47 -2.72
N ARG A 213 -7.58 -3.63 -1.57
CA ARG A 213 -7.11 -4.92 -1.11
C ARG A 213 -8.23 -5.54 -0.28
N THR A 214 -8.97 -6.46 -0.90
CA THR A 214 -10.11 -7.15 -0.28
C THR A 214 -9.74 -8.58 0.08
N LEU A 215 -10.37 -9.11 1.13
CA LEU A 215 -10.16 -10.47 1.61
C LEU A 215 -11.38 -11.31 1.29
N VAL A 216 -11.20 -12.29 0.40
CA VAL A 216 -12.26 -13.19 -0.06
C VAL A 216 -12.12 -14.55 0.62
N ASP A 217 -13.23 -15.15 1.00
CA ASP A 217 -13.27 -16.48 1.62
C ASP A 217 -12.74 -17.57 0.66
N GLU A 218 -12.10 -18.60 1.23
CA GLU A 218 -11.59 -19.76 0.49
C GLU A 218 -12.68 -20.46 -0.35
N THR A 219 -13.93 -20.44 0.12
CA THR A 219 -15.06 -21.09 -0.57
C THR A 219 -15.35 -20.47 -1.93
N ASP A 220 -15.16 -19.15 -2.08
CA ASP A 220 -15.46 -18.41 -3.30
C ASP A 220 -14.26 -18.36 -4.26
N MET A 221 -13.07 -18.67 -3.76
CA MET A 221 -11.82 -18.58 -4.52
C MET A 221 -11.77 -19.45 -5.78
N GLY A 222 -12.49 -20.60 -5.77
CA GLY A 222 -12.51 -21.54 -6.89
C GLY A 222 -13.02 -20.93 -8.20
N GLU A 223 -13.90 -19.95 -8.10
CA GLU A 223 -14.60 -19.33 -9.23
C GLU A 223 -13.99 -17.98 -9.65
N LEU A 224 -13.18 -17.35 -8.78
CA LEU A 224 -12.58 -16.06 -9.06
C LEU A 224 -11.47 -16.12 -10.12
N ARG A 225 -11.44 -15.14 -11.00
CA ARG A 225 -10.42 -14.97 -12.03
C ARG A 225 -10.03 -13.51 -12.18
N PRO A 226 -8.77 -13.19 -12.49
CA PRO A 226 -8.38 -11.84 -12.94
C PRO A 226 -9.21 -11.41 -14.15
N GLY A 227 -9.55 -10.13 -14.21
CA GLY A 227 -10.40 -9.55 -15.27
C GLY A 227 -11.89 -9.49 -14.94
N MET A 228 -12.34 -10.09 -13.82
CA MET A 228 -13.74 -10.02 -13.41
C MET A 228 -14.12 -8.60 -13.01
N GLN A 229 -15.33 -8.20 -13.40
CA GLN A 229 -15.88 -6.89 -13.04
C GLN A 229 -16.30 -6.86 -11.58
N THR A 230 -16.04 -5.73 -10.95
CA THR A 230 -16.38 -5.51 -9.55
C THR A 230 -17.15 -4.20 -9.37
N THR A 231 -18.08 -4.23 -8.42
CA THR A 231 -18.73 -3.04 -7.90
C THR A 231 -18.22 -2.78 -6.49
N VAL A 232 -17.63 -1.61 -6.29
CA VAL A 232 -17.07 -1.22 -5.00
C VAL A 232 -17.89 -0.11 -4.39
N ARG A 233 -18.32 -0.31 -3.15
CA ARG A 233 -19.01 0.67 -2.33
C ARG A 233 -18.11 1.06 -1.17
N VAL A 234 -17.81 2.33 -1.03
CA VAL A 234 -16.97 2.86 0.05
C VAL A 234 -17.88 3.44 1.14
N GLU A 235 -17.60 3.11 2.41
CA GLU A 235 -18.43 3.57 3.54
C GLU A 235 -18.57 5.10 3.61
N ALA A 236 -17.52 5.83 3.18
CA ALA A 236 -17.56 7.30 3.14
C ALA A 236 -18.52 7.88 2.08
N PHE A 237 -18.94 7.08 1.08
CA PHE A 237 -19.81 7.48 -0.01
C PHE A 237 -20.87 6.41 -0.30
N PRO A 238 -21.85 6.18 0.59
CA PRO A 238 -22.80 5.07 0.48
C PRO A 238 -23.71 5.16 -0.77
N ASP A 239 -23.96 6.38 -1.26
CA ASP A 239 -24.80 6.63 -2.44
C ASP A 239 -24.04 6.51 -3.77
N ARG A 240 -22.74 6.17 -3.73
CA ARG A 240 -21.90 6.06 -4.93
C ARG A 240 -21.27 4.69 -5.01
N THR A 241 -21.33 4.12 -6.20
CA THR A 241 -20.63 2.90 -6.54
C THR A 241 -19.45 3.22 -7.47
N PHE A 242 -18.33 2.59 -7.21
CA PHE A 242 -17.14 2.67 -8.04
C PHE A 242 -17.01 1.35 -8.80
N ARG A 243 -16.74 1.43 -10.09
CA ARG A 243 -16.48 0.24 -10.90
C ARG A 243 -15.00 -0.07 -10.86
N GLY A 244 -14.71 -1.35 -10.69
CA GLY A 244 -13.35 -1.87 -10.67
C GLY A 244 -13.24 -3.18 -11.44
N GLU A 245 -12.03 -3.68 -11.50
CA GLU A 245 -11.70 -4.96 -12.12
C GLU A 245 -10.70 -5.69 -11.22
N VAL A 246 -10.90 -7.00 -11.07
CA VAL A 246 -9.94 -7.86 -10.37
C VAL A 246 -8.63 -7.86 -11.14
N GLN A 247 -7.60 -7.24 -10.60
CA GLN A 247 -6.27 -7.21 -11.21
C GLN A 247 -5.50 -8.50 -10.97
N LYS A 248 -5.47 -8.94 -9.73
CA LYS A 248 -4.75 -10.15 -9.31
C LYS A 248 -5.36 -10.73 -8.05
N ILE A 249 -5.10 -12.01 -7.87
CA ILE A 249 -5.38 -12.77 -6.66
C ILE A 249 -4.04 -13.14 -6.07
N GLU A 250 -3.80 -12.81 -4.80
CA GLU A 250 -2.54 -13.16 -4.13
C GLU A 250 -2.54 -14.65 -3.78
N PRO A 251 -1.44 -15.37 -4.03
CA PRO A 251 -1.40 -16.82 -3.84
C PRO A 251 -1.27 -17.24 -2.38
N GLN A 252 -0.94 -16.31 -1.49
CA GLN A 252 -0.78 -16.57 -0.06
C GLN A 252 -2.04 -16.18 0.69
N ALA A 253 -2.67 -17.17 1.33
CA ALA A 253 -3.80 -16.95 2.20
C ALA A 253 -3.39 -16.27 3.51
N GLU A 254 -4.31 -15.50 4.07
CA GLU A 254 -4.24 -14.94 5.41
C GLU A 254 -5.31 -15.59 6.30
N VAL A 255 -4.93 -15.94 7.53
CA VAL A 255 -5.89 -16.51 8.49
C VAL A 255 -6.29 -15.42 9.47
N LEU A 256 -7.54 -15.00 9.38
CA LEU A 256 -8.15 -14.01 10.27
C LEU A 256 -9.25 -14.70 11.09
N GLN A 257 -9.15 -14.65 12.41
CA GLN A 257 -10.15 -15.23 13.32
C GLN A 257 -10.50 -16.69 12.99
N ASN A 258 -9.52 -17.51 12.60
CA ASN A 258 -9.67 -18.90 12.17
C ASN A 258 -10.42 -19.10 10.83
N VAL A 259 -10.59 -18.07 10.03
CA VAL A 259 -11.11 -18.13 8.66
C VAL A 259 -9.95 -17.91 7.69
N THR A 260 -9.83 -18.81 6.71
CA THR A 260 -8.84 -18.70 5.63
C THR A 260 -9.39 -17.75 4.56
N MET A 261 -8.68 -16.64 4.33
CA MET A 261 -9.06 -15.66 3.33
C MET A 261 -7.91 -15.41 2.36
N PHE A 262 -8.24 -15.10 1.13
CA PHE A 262 -7.26 -14.76 0.09
C PHE A 262 -7.35 -13.29 -0.27
N PRO A 263 -6.22 -12.56 -0.29
CA PRO A 263 -6.21 -11.18 -0.73
C PRO A 263 -6.44 -11.09 -2.24
N VAL A 264 -7.45 -10.31 -2.61
CA VAL A 264 -7.78 -9.98 -4.00
C VAL A 264 -7.60 -8.49 -4.20
N ILE A 265 -6.87 -8.12 -5.23
CA ILE A 265 -6.58 -6.73 -5.56
C ILE A 265 -7.51 -6.29 -6.68
N VAL A 266 -8.28 -5.25 -6.41
CA VAL A 266 -9.23 -4.64 -7.34
C VAL A 266 -8.77 -3.23 -7.66
N ASN A 267 -8.53 -2.94 -8.92
CA ASN A 267 -8.15 -1.60 -9.37
C ASN A 267 -9.36 -0.69 -9.47
N LEU A 268 -9.18 0.56 -9.04
CA LEU A 268 -10.18 1.63 -9.10
C LEU A 268 -9.60 2.89 -9.73
N ASP A 269 -10.37 3.55 -10.56
CA ASP A 269 -10.07 4.90 -11.08
C ASP A 269 -10.50 5.96 -10.04
N ASN A 270 -9.56 6.79 -9.61
CA ASN A 270 -9.81 7.87 -8.65
C ASN A 270 -9.48 9.26 -9.21
N ARG A 271 -9.65 9.49 -10.52
CA ARG A 271 -9.41 10.83 -11.13
C ARG A 271 -10.24 11.94 -10.49
N ALA A 272 -11.35 11.59 -9.87
CA ALA A 272 -12.18 12.54 -9.13
C ALA A 272 -11.59 12.92 -7.75
N GLY A 273 -10.53 12.25 -7.26
CA GLY A 273 -9.88 12.51 -5.98
C GLY A 273 -10.72 12.20 -4.74
N LEU A 274 -11.80 11.41 -4.88
CA LEU A 274 -12.74 11.11 -3.80
C LEU A 274 -12.23 10.03 -2.86
N LEU A 275 -11.54 9.03 -3.41
CA LEU A 275 -11.01 7.92 -2.64
C LEU A 275 -9.71 8.33 -1.96
N LYS A 276 -9.59 7.99 -0.69
CA LYS A 276 -8.38 8.23 0.11
C LYS A 276 -7.86 6.93 0.69
N PRO A 277 -6.54 6.79 0.85
CA PRO A 277 -5.95 5.62 1.52
C PRO A 277 -6.54 5.39 2.90
N GLY A 278 -6.80 4.13 3.23
CA GLY A 278 -7.36 3.72 4.53
C GLY A 278 -8.89 3.76 4.62
N MET A 279 -9.61 4.12 3.56
CA MET A 279 -11.08 4.00 3.54
C MET A 279 -11.49 2.52 3.48
N ASN A 280 -12.53 2.14 4.25
CA ASN A 280 -13.13 0.83 4.14
C ASN A 280 -14.03 0.76 2.90
N ALA A 281 -14.00 -0.38 2.25
CA ALA A 281 -14.78 -0.65 1.06
C ALA A 281 -15.39 -2.05 1.10
N GLU A 282 -16.62 -2.15 0.64
CA GLU A 282 -17.32 -3.39 0.32
C GLU A 282 -17.18 -3.65 -1.17
N VAL A 283 -16.75 -4.84 -1.54
CA VAL A 283 -16.46 -5.23 -2.92
C VAL A 283 -17.38 -6.38 -3.29
N GLU A 284 -18.20 -6.17 -4.31
CA GLU A 284 -19.01 -7.20 -4.95
C GLU A 284 -18.32 -7.61 -6.25
N ILE A 285 -17.90 -8.86 -6.35
CA ILE A 285 -17.24 -9.42 -7.54
C ILE A 285 -18.28 -10.25 -8.31
N LEU A 286 -18.55 -9.89 -9.56
CA LEU A 286 -19.46 -10.64 -10.41
C LEU A 286 -18.76 -11.91 -10.90
N ILE A 287 -19.20 -13.06 -10.39
CA ILE A 287 -18.68 -14.38 -10.75
C ILE A 287 -19.34 -14.90 -12.02
N ASP A 288 -20.68 -14.91 -12.02
CA ASP A 288 -21.48 -15.42 -13.14
C ASP A 288 -22.82 -14.69 -13.23
N GLN A 289 -23.38 -14.69 -14.43
CA GLN A 289 -24.69 -14.08 -14.68
C GLN A 289 -25.54 -15.03 -15.52
N ALA A 290 -26.68 -15.44 -14.97
CA ALA A 290 -27.66 -16.23 -15.68
C ALA A 290 -28.84 -15.35 -16.09
N LEU A 291 -29.01 -15.12 -17.40
CA LEU A 291 -30.04 -14.24 -17.96
C LEU A 291 -31.35 -15.01 -18.19
N ASP A 292 -32.48 -14.36 -17.92
CA ASP A 292 -33.85 -14.85 -18.15
C ASP A 292 -34.12 -16.25 -17.55
N VAL A 293 -33.57 -16.49 -16.33
CA VAL A 293 -33.79 -17.75 -15.60
C VAL A 293 -35.06 -17.71 -14.77
N LEU A 294 -35.64 -18.91 -14.54
CA LEU A 294 -36.80 -19.08 -13.68
C LEU A 294 -36.37 -19.07 -12.22
N MET A 295 -36.74 -18.05 -11.48
CA MET A 295 -36.38 -17.86 -10.07
C MET A 295 -37.50 -18.27 -9.15
N VAL A 296 -37.15 -18.99 -8.07
CA VAL A 296 -38.06 -19.40 -7.00
C VAL A 296 -37.47 -18.87 -5.68
N PRO A 297 -38.26 -18.19 -4.84
CA PRO A 297 -37.76 -17.72 -3.54
C PRO A 297 -37.34 -18.90 -2.66
N ASN A 298 -36.27 -18.74 -1.91
CA ASN A 298 -35.76 -19.77 -0.98
C ASN A 298 -36.82 -20.25 0.03
N THR A 299 -37.78 -19.40 0.37
CA THR A 299 -38.92 -19.75 1.25
C THR A 299 -39.86 -20.81 0.66
N ALA A 300 -39.83 -21.02 -0.66
CA ALA A 300 -40.64 -22.06 -1.34
C ALA A 300 -39.96 -23.42 -1.37
N ILE A 301 -38.68 -23.52 -0.97
CA ILE A 301 -37.93 -24.79 -0.94
C ILE A 301 -38.10 -25.39 0.45
N VAL A 302 -38.97 -26.40 0.56
CA VAL A 302 -39.14 -27.18 1.78
C VAL A 302 -38.27 -28.44 1.67
N GLN A 303 -37.33 -28.61 2.56
CA GLN A 303 -36.62 -29.89 2.69
C GLN A 303 -37.54 -30.91 3.34
N LEU A 304 -37.96 -31.90 2.60
CA LEU A 304 -38.62 -33.10 3.16
C LEU A 304 -37.57 -33.89 3.94
N GLN A 305 -37.71 -33.92 5.28
CA GLN A 305 -36.92 -34.77 6.18
C GLN A 305 -37.45 -36.21 6.10
#